data_6c7ee7043fd1ebb138970354a6fa1bc5
#
_entry.id   6c7ee7043fd1ebb138970354a6fa1bc5
#
_cell.length_a   1.000
_cell.length_b   1.000
_cell.length_c   1.000
_cell.angle_alpha   90.00
_cell.angle_beta   90.00
_cell.angle_gamma   90.00
#
_symmetry.space_group_name_H-M   'P 1'
#
loop_
_entity.id
_entity.type
_entity.pdbx_description
1 polymer ?
#
loop_
_entity_poly.entity_id
_entity_poly.type
_entity_poly.pdbx_seq_one_letter_code
_entity_poly.pdbx_strand_id
1 'polypeptide(L)'
;MHAVEPAPRSEPAPRSTPTEVPPRVPLSRRVRFGWIGEIALVVAVYYLYDWLRDQVQGPTGLAFRNAKQVVHAEKVLHIYWEHATQRFFLPYHPFLSFENIWYGSIHFVMPVVVLVWLYRKAPARYLRWRNVLGLVLGLGLLSFWVYPLMPPRLMPAHYDFVDTAYKYFGLGKPAHADKKAFGNLYAAMPSLHLGWSSWCVFALYPQLRRWWSRALLVAYPFTIALAIVVTGNHWLLDAVAGVATTGLAYVIVRVLERVTLPLSAPSAPGR
;
A
#
# COMPACT_ATOMS: atom_id res chain seq x y z
N MET A 1 -49.16 -1.65 81.16
CA MET A 1 -48.40 -2.52 80.23
C MET A 1 -49.01 -2.36 78.84
N HIS A 2 -48.47 -1.45 78.00
CA HIS A 2 -48.91 -1.30 76.63
C HIS A 2 -47.96 -2.09 75.75
N ALA A 3 -48.49 -3.10 75.03
CA ALA A 3 -47.77 -3.86 74.07
C ALA A 3 -47.52 -2.99 72.81
N VAL A 4 -46.24 -2.80 72.44
CA VAL A 4 -45.87 -2.12 71.19
C VAL A 4 -45.90 -3.14 70.07
N GLU A 5 -46.78 -2.89 69.11
CA GLU A 5 -46.92 -3.69 67.87
C GLU A 5 -45.71 -3.45 66.94
N PRO A 6 -45.03 -4.50 66.44
CA PRO A 6 -43.90 -4.30 65.54
C PRO A 6 -44.31 -3.81 64.16
N ALA A 7 -43.60 -2.77 63.64
CA ALA A 7 -43.81 -2.20 62.33
C ALA A 7 -43.66 -3.20 61.19
N PRO A 8 -44.44 -3.11 60.12
CA PRO A 8 -44.37 -4.01 58.98
C PRO A 8 -43.01 -3.90 58.23
N ARG A 9 -42.40 -5.06 57.94
CA ARG A 9 -41.17 -5.17 57.14
C ARG A 9 -41.45 -4.70 55.70
N SER A 10 -40.75 -3.68 55.26
CA SER A 10 -40.78 -3.24 53.87
C SER A 10 -40.22 -4.36 52.95
N GLU A 11 -41.00 -4.79 51.97
CA GLU A 11 -40.54 -5.69 50.90
C GLU A 11 -39.40 -5.03 50.11
N PRO A 12 -38.34 -5.78 49.78
CA PRO A 12 -37.29 -5.25 48.93
C PRO A 12 -37.82 -4.99 47.52
N ALA A 13 -37.58 -3.80 46.99
CA ALA A 13 -37.93 -3.41 45.62
C ALA A 13 -37.42 -4.42 44.60
N PRO A 14 -38.19 -4.72 43.53
CA PRO A 14 -37.79 -5.68 42.50
C PRO A 14 -36.46 -5.21 41.86
N ARG A 15 -35.46 -6.11 41.86
CA ARG A 15 -34.19 -5.85 41.17
C ARG A 15 -34.47 -5.63 39.68
N SER A 16 -34.20 -4.45 39.18
CA SER A 16 -34.25 -4.17 37.76
C SER A 16 -33.28 -5.13 37.03
N THR A 17 -33.83 -5.99 36.18
CA THR A 17 -33.06 -6.82 35.26
C THR A 17 -32.13 -5.91 34.45
N PRO A 18 -30.83 -6.22 34.34
CA PRO A 18 -29.95 -5.46 33.51
C PRO A 18 -30.47 -5.48 32.07
N THR A 19 -30.78 -4.33 31.51
CA THR A 19 -31.17 -4.19 30.10
C THR A 19 -29.99 -4.73 29.27
N GLU A 20 -30.16 -5.89 28.65
CA GLU A 20 -29.16 -6.44 27.73
C GLU A 20 -28.90 -5.39 26.63
N VAL A 21 -27.73 -4.76 26.70
CA VAL A 21 -27.27 -3.88 25.62
C VAL A 21 -27.05 -4.77 24.39
N PRO A 22 -27.77 -4.54 23.29
CA PRO A 22 -27.64 -5.38 22.11
C PRO A 22 -26.18 -5.41 21.65
N PRO A 23 -25.64 -6.56 21.23
CA PRO A 23 -24.26 -6.71 20.86
C PRO A 23 -23.93 -5.70 19.74
N ARG A 24 -22.97 -4.83 20.01
CA ARG A 24 -22.51 -3.79 19.06
C ARG A 24 -21.90 -4.47 17.84
N VAL A 25 -22.62 -4.50 16.72
CA VAL A 25 -22.09 -4.97 15.45
C VAL A 25 -21.02 -3.98 15.00
N PRO A 26 -19.75 -4.37 14.95
CA PRO A 26 -18.69 -3.46 14.53
C PRO A 26 -18.98 -2.97 13.10
N LEU A 27 -18.81 -1.67 12.84
CA LEU A 27 -19.00 -1.04 11.51
C LEU A 27 -18.26 -1.79 10.39
N SER A 28 -17.15 -2.46 10.71
CA SER A 28 -16.43 -3.34 9.81
C SER A 28 -17.28 -4.49 9.21
N ARG A 29 -18.36 -4.90 9.86
CA ARG A 29 -19.31 -5.90 9.30
C ARG A 29 -20.33 -5.29 8.35
N ARG A 30 -20.62 -3.99 8.46
CA ARG A 30 -21.71 -3.34 7.69
C ARG A 30 -21.35 -2.98 6.26
N VAL A 31 -20.06 -2.87 5.91
CA VAL A 31 -19.57 -2.41 4.60
C VAL A 31 -18.80 -3.50 3.85
N ARG A 32 -18.81 -4.73 4.33
CA ARG A 32 -18.20 -5.88 3.67
C ARG A 32 -19.20 -6.52 2.72
N PHE A 33 -18.90 -6.47 1.44
CA PHE A 33 -19.65 -7.22 0.42
C PHE A 33 -19.44 -8.73 0.57
N GLY A 34 -20.29 -9.55 -0.04
CA GLY A 34 -19.96 -10.96 -0.24
C GLY A 34 -18.63 -11.09 -1.03
N TRP A 35 -18.01 -12.25 -0.98
CA TRP A 35 -16.69 -12.46 -1.60
C TRP A 35 -16.66 -12.09 -3.09
N ILE A 36 -17.74 -12.33 -3.84
CA ILE A 36 -17.86 -11.91 -5.26
C ILE A 36 -17.84 -10.39 -5.38
N GLY A 37 -18.60 -9.67 -4.55
CA GLY A 37 -18.62 -8.21 -4.55
C GLY A 37 -17.29 -7.58 -4.16
N GLU A 38 -16.53 -8.21 -3.24
CA GLU A 38 -15.18 -7.75 -2.90
C GLU A 38 -14.19 -7.95 -4.07
N ILE A 39 -14.25 -9.09 -4.76
CA ILE A 39 -13.45 -9.31 -5.97
C ILE A 39 -13.81 -8.28 -7.04
N ALA A 40 -15.10 -8.11 -7.32
CA ALA A 40 -15.56 -7.14 -8.32
C ALA A 40 -15.09 -5.72 -7.99
N LEU A 41 -15.17 -5.31 -6.72
CA LEU A 41 -14.69 -4.00 -6.27
C LEU A 41 -13.18 -3.84 -6.48
N VAL A 42 -12.37 -4.81 -6.04
CA VAL A 42 -10.90 -4.75 -6.18
C VAL A 42 -10.50 -4.70 -7.65
N VAL A 43 -11.11 -5.54 -8.47
CA VAL A 43 -10.88 -5.57 -9.92
C VAL A 43 -11.29 -4.25 -10.58
N ALA A 44 -12.47 -3.72 -10.25
CA ALA A 44 -12.95 -2.45 -10.79
C ALA A 44 -12.03 -1.27 -10.40
N VAL A 45 -11.61 -1.20 -9.12
CA VAL A 45 -10.67 -0.18 -8.65
C VAL A 45 -9.32 -0.30 -9.35
N TYR A 46 -8.82 -1.53 -9.57
CA TYR A 46 -7.56 -1.74 -10.27
C TYR A 46 -7.63 -1.27 -11.74
N TYR A 47 -8.66 -1.68 -12.50
CA TYR A 47 -8.82 -1.24 -13.89
C TYR A 47 -9.07 0.27 -14.01
N LEU A 48 -9.84 0.86 -13.10
CA LEU A 48 -10.02 2.31 -13.04
C LEU A 48 -8.69 3.03 -12.78
N TYR A 49 -7.89 2.52 -11.83
CA TYR A 49 -6.56 3.05 -11.55
C TYR A 49 -5.66 2.96 -12.80
N ASP A 50 -5.61 1.79 -13.45
CA ASP A 50 -4.76 1.56 -14.61
C ASP A 50 -5.11 2.51 -15.77
N TRP A 51 -6.41 2.65 -16.05
CA TRP A 51 -6.92 3.60 -17.02
C TRP A 51 -6.58 5.05 -16.68
N LEU A 52 -6.80 5.48 -15.43
CA LEU A 52 -6.48 6.83 -14.98
C LEU A 52 -4.99 7.12 -15.03
N ARG A 53 -4.13 6.16 -14.66
CA ARG A 53 -2.67 6.28 -14.72
C ARG A 53 -2.21 6.64 -16.14
N ASP A 54 -2.82 6.04 -17.14
CA ASP A 54 -2.44 6.29 -18.52
C ASP A 54 -2.89 7.68 -19.04
N GLN A 55 -3.93 8.27 -18.42
CA GLN A 55 -4.40 9.63 -18.75
C GLN A 55 -3.53 10.74 -18.14
N VAL A 56 -2.80 10.46 -17.05
CA VAL A 56 -2.05 11.48 -16.31
C VAL A 56 -0.57 11.58 -16.71
N GLN A 57 -0.23 11.20 -17.93
CA GLN A 57 1.14 11.29 -18.42
C GLN A 57 1.56 12.75 -18.60
N GLY A 58 2.54 13.19 -17.81
CA GLY A 58 3.08 14.56 -17.89
C GLY A 58 4.04 14.78 -19.06
N PRO A 59 4.42 16.05 -19.32
CA PRO A 59 5.41 16.40 -20.37
C PRO A 59 6.78 15.78 -20.08
N THR A 60 7.44 15.23 -21.10
CA THR A 60 8.80 14.64 -21.01
C THR A 60 9.82 15.59 -20.40
N GLY A 61 9.80 16.87 -20.80
CA GLY A 61 10.75 17.85 -20.27
C GLY A 61 10.56 18.15 -18.78
N LEU A 62 9.32 18.11 -18.27
CA LEU A 62 9.04 18.23 -16.83
C LEU A 62 9.53 16.99 -16.09
N ALA A 63 9.21 15.81 -16.59
CA ALA A 63 9.62 14.55 -15.99
C ALA A 63 11.16 14.44 -15.91
N PHE A 64 11.87 14.89 -16.93
CA PHE A 64 13.34 14.93 -16.92
C PHE A 64 13.89 15.97 -15.91
N ARG A 65 13.30 17.18 -15.82
CA ARG A 65 13.72 18.17 -14.80
C ARG A 65 13.54 17.62 -13.39
N ASN A 66 12.40 16.96 -13.12
CA ASN A 66 12.13 16.35 -11.82
C ASN A 66 13.16 15.24 -11.53
N ALA A 67 13.51 14.41 -12.51
CA ALA A 67 14.55 13.39 -12.35
C ALA A 67 15.91 13.98 -11.98
N LYS A 68 16.30 15.11 -12.59
CA LYS A 68 17.54 15.79 -12.19
C LYS A 68 17.51 16.29 -10.75
N GLN A 69 16.35 16.74 -10.26
CA GLN A 69 16.20 17.16 -8.85
C GLN A 69 16.33 15.94 -7.91
N VAL A 70 15.73 14.79 -8.27
CA VAL A 70 15.87 13.54 -7.50
C VAL A 70 17.33 13.10 -7.46
N VAL A 71 18.00 13.02 -8.61
CA VAL A 71 19.44 12.67 -8.70
C VAL A 71 20.29 13.63 -7.85
N HIS A 72 20.00 14.93 -7.89
CA HIS A 72 20.72 15.91 -7.05
C HIS A 72 20.49 15.63 -5.57
N ALA A 73 19.23 15.41 -5.16
CA ALA A 73 18.89 15.12 -3.76
C ALA A 73 19.56 13.83 -3.27
N GLU A 74 19.56 12.76 -4.08
CA GLU A 74 20.21 11.50 -3.73
C GLU A 74 21.74 11.64 -3.61
N LYS A 75 22.35 12.45 -4.46
CA LYS A 75 23.80 12.77 -4.36
C LYS A 75 24.11 13.55 -3.08
N VAL A 76 23.30 14.55 -2.73
CA VAL A 76 23.44 15.32 -1.47
C VAL A 76 23.27 14.42 -0.25
N LEU A 77 22.33 13.48 -0.29
CA LEU A 77 22.09 12.50 0.77
C LEU A 77 23.08 11.32 0.76
N HIS A 78 23.99 11.25 -0.20
CA HIS A 78 24.97 10.17 -0.38
C HIS A 78 24.33 8.78 -0.60
N ILE A 79 23.12 8.73 -1.20
CA ILE A 79 22.36 7.51 -1.50
C ILE A 79 22.19 7.26 -3.01
N TYR A 80 22.85 7.99 -3.88
CA TYR A 80 22.83 7.76 -5.33
C TYR A 80 23.65 6.51 -5.70
N TRP A 81 23.05 5.34 -5.52
CA TRP A 81 23.70 4.04 -5.74
C TRP A 81 23.16 3.28 -6.96
N GLU A 82 22.08 3.76 -7.58
CA GLU A 82 21.36 3.05 -8.65
C GLU A 82 22.28 2.74 -9.82
N HIS A 83 23.04 3.72 -10.29
CA HIS A 83 23.94 3.53 -11.40
C HIS A 83 25.01 2.47 -11.10
N ALA A 84 25.71 2.58 -9.97
CA ALA A 84 26.73 1.61 -9.56
C ALA A 84 26.15 0.21 -9.37
N THR A 85 24.96 0.12 -8.73
CA THR A 85 24.28 -1.15 -8.51
C THR A 85 23.86 -1.78 -9.83
N GLN A 86 23.21 -1.02 -10.72
CA GLN A 86 22.83 -1.57 -12.03
C GLN A 86 24.05 -2.05 -12.81
N ARG A 87 25.13 -1.24 -12.88
CA ARG A 87 26.36 -1.58 -13.60
C ARG A 87 27.00 -2.85 -13.06
N PHE A 88 26.99 -3.06 -11.74
CA PHE A 88 27.50 -4.27 -11.12
C PHE A 88 26.76 -5.54 -11.59
N PHE A 89 25.41 -5.45 -11.72
CA PHE A 89 24.59 -6.59 -12.10
C PHE A 89 24.43 -6.78 -13.62
N LEU A 90 24.78 -5.79 -14.46
CA LEU A 90 24.61 -5.90 -15.92
C LEU A 90 25.23 -7.16 -16.56
N PRO A 91 26.39 -7.70 -16.12
CA PRO A 91 26.93 -8.94 -16.68
C PRO A 91 26.09 -10.19 -16.36
N TYR A 92 25.23 -10.15 -15.35
CA TYR A 92 24.47 -11.31 -14.86
C TYR A 92 23.08 -11.39 -15.52
N HIS A 93 23.03 -11.69 -16.82
CA HIS A 93 21.80 -11.67 -17.62
C HIS A 93 20.68 -12.56 -17.06
N PRO A 94 20.89 -13.81 -16.58
CA PRO A 94 19.84 -14.62 -15.99
C PRO A 94 19.23 -13.99 -14.74
N PHE A 95 20.07 -13.34 -13.91
CA PHE A 95 19.61 -12.62 -12.73
C PHE A 95 18.75 -11.40 -13.13
N LEU A 96 19.17 -10.61 -14.12
CA LEU A 96 18.38 -9.48 -14.61
C LEU A 96 17.05 -9.93 -15.22
N SER A 97 17.03 -11.06 -15.94
CA SER A 97 15.79 -11.62 -16.46
C SER A 97 14.85 -12.04 -15.32
N PHE A 98 15.38 -12.68 -14.28
CA PHE A 98 14.62 -13.00 -13.06
C PHE A 98 14.06 -11.72 -12.40
N GLU A 99 14.89 -10.69 -12.21
CA GLU A 99 14.47 -9.44 -11.56
C GLU A 99 13.39 -8.67 -12.36
N ASN A 100 13.44 -8.72 -13.69
CA ASN A 100 12.37 -8.15 -14.53
C ASN A 100 11.05 -8.92 -14.36
N ILE A 101 11.09 -10.26 -14.28
CA ILE A 101 9.90 -11.09 -14.02
C ILE A 101 9.38 -10.81 -12.60
N TRP A 102 10.28 -10.81 -11.62
CA TRP A 102 9.96 -10.54 -10.22
C TRP A 102 9.31 -9.18 -10.05
N TYR A 103 9.93 -8.15 -10.60
CA TYR A 103 9.39 -6.80 -10.66
C TYR A 103 8.01 -6.75 -11.32
N GLY A 104 7.84 -7.39 -12.48
CA GLY A 104 6.61 -7.35 -13.27
C GLY A 104 5.44 -8.15 -12.69
N SER A 105 5.67 -9.13 -11.80
CA SER A 105 4.65 -10.09 -11.37
C SER A 105 4.33 -10.07 -9.88
N ILE A 106 5.35 -10.12 -9.02
CA ILE A 106 5.14 -10.41 -7.59
C ILE A 106 4.37 -9.31 -6.87
N HIS A 107 4.52 -8.06 -7.29
CA HIS A 107 3.82 -6.93 -6.68
C HIS A 107 2.30 -6.96 -6.92
N PHE A 108 1.81 -7.69 -7.94
CA PHE A 108 0.37 -7.96 -8.12
C PHE A 108 -0.07 -9.18 -7.30
N VAL A 109 0.73 -10.23 -7.29
CA VAL A 109 0.38 -11.50 -6.64
C VAL A 109 0.29 -11.34 -5.13
N MET A 110 1.28 -10.71 -4.50
CA MET A 110 1.34 -10.61 -3.04
C MET A 110 0.20 -9.80 -2.42
N PRO A 111 -0.21 -8.62 -2.91
CA PRO A 111 -1.38 -7.93 -2.39
C PRO A 111 -2.66 -8.75 -2.48
N VAL A 112 -2.88 -9.50 -3.56
CA VAL A 112 -4.03 -10.38 -3.71
C VAL A 112 -3.99 -11.50 -2.66
N VAL A 113 -2.85 -12.15 -2.48
CA VAL A 113 -2.66 -13.19 -1.44
C VAL A 113 -2.97 -12.62 -0.05
N VAL A 114 -2.45 -11.43 0.25
CA VAL A 114 -2.67 -10.75 1.54
C VAL A 114 -4.15 -10.39 1.72
N LEU A 115 -4.82 -9.84 0.70
CA LEU A 115 -6.25 -9.52 0.75
C LEU A 115 -7.09 -10.77 1.00
N VAL A 116 -6.82 -11.87 0.28
CA VAL A 116 -7.53 -13.15 0.47
C VAL A 116 -7.29 -13.69 1.88
N TRP A 117 -6.05 -13.64 2.36
CA TRP A 117 -5.70 -14.08 3.71
C TRP A 117 -6.43 -13.26 4.77
N LEU A 118 -6.39 -11.92 4.68
CA LEU A 118 -7.10 -11.02 5.60
C LEU A 118 -8.60 -11.25 5.56
N TYR A 119 -9.18 -11.42 4.37
CA TYR A 119 -10.62 -11.68 4.22
C TYR A 119 -11.05 -12.93 4.98
N ARG A 120 -10.23 -14.01 4.90
CA ARG A 120 -10.54 -15.31 5.52
C ARG A 120 -10.16 -15.39 7.00
N LYS A 121 -8.98 -14.88 7.37
CA LYS A 121 -8.38 -15.10 8.68
C LYS A 121 -8.46 -13.91 9.63
N ALA A 122 -8.62 -12.69 9.12
CA ALA A 122 -8.67 -11.46 9.91
C ALA A 122 -9.75 -10.48 9.39
N PRO A 123 -11.03 -10.89 9.27
CA PRO A 123 -12.08 -10.08 8.62
C PRO A 123 -12.29 -8.70 9.28
N ALA A 124 -12.02 -8.56 10.57
CA ALA A 124 -12.09 -7.29 11.28
C ALA A 124 -11.03 -6.27 10.81
N ARG A 125 -9.94 -6.74 10.21
CA ARG A 125 -8.84 -5.90 9.70
C ARG A 125 -8.90 -5.72 8.19
N TYR A 126 -9.60 -6.60 7.48
CA TYR A 126 -9.68 -6.64 6.03
C TYR A 126 -10.08 -5.28 5.44
N LEU A 127 -11.21 -4.71 5.89
CA LEU A 127 -11.72 -3.44 5.33
C LEU A 127 -10.74 -2.30 5.49
N ARG A 128 -10.08 -2.19 6.65
CA ARG A 128 -9.06 -1.19 6.86
C ARG A 128 -7.94 -1.31 5.83
N TRP A 129 -7.35 -2.49 5.71
CA TRP A 129 -6.21 -2.70 4.83
C TRP A 129 -6.59 -2.62 3.36
N ARG A 130 -7.79 -3.08 2.96
CA ARG A 130 -8.34 -2.84 1.63
C ARG A 130 -8.44 -1.33 1.32
N ASN A 131 -8.99 -0.54 2.24
CA ASN A 131 -9.14 0.90 2.08
C ASN A 131 -7.78 1.63 2.06
N VAL A 132 -6.81 1.18 2.87
CA VAL A 132 -5.42 1.69 2.80
C VAL A 132 -4.82 1.42 1.42
N LEU A 133 -4.97 0.20 0.88
CA LEU A 133 -4.47 -0.12 -0.46
C LEU A 133 -5.11 0.75 -1.55
N GLY A 134 -6.43 0.94 -1.51
CA GLY A 134 -7.14 1.83 -2.42
C GLY A 134 -6.67 3.28 -2.31
N LEU A 135 -6.42 3.77 -1.10
CA LEU A 135 -5.91 5.12 -0.89
C LEU A 135 -4.45 5.28 -1.36
N VAL A 136 -3.62 4.25 -1.23
CA VAL A 136 -2.25 4.23 -1.81
C VAL A 136 -2.30 4.43 -3.32
N LEU A 137 -3.23 3.74 -4.02
CA LEU A 137 -3.44 3.94 -5.46
C LEU A 137 -3.85 5.38 -5.79
N GLY A 138 -4.81 5.93 -5.04
CA GLY A 138 -5.28 7.31 -5.24
C GLY A 138 -4.19 8.35 -5.00
N LEU A 139 -3.41 8.22 -3.92
CA LEU A 139 -2.28 9.10 -3.63
C LEU A 139 -1.17 8.97 -4.68
N GLY A 140 -0.92 7.74 -5.17
CA GLY A 140 0.01 7.50 -6.27
C GLY A 140 -0.40 8.22 -7.54
N LEU A 141 -1.68 8.10 -7.97
CA LEU A 141 -2.21 8.81 -9.14
C LEU A 141 -2.09 10.33 -9.00
N LEU A 142 -2.42 10.87 -7.83
CA LEU A 142 -2.27 12.29 -7.55
C LEU A 142 -0.82 12.74 -7.71
N SER A 143 0.13 11.96 -7.17
CA SER A 143 1.55 12.23 -7.29
C SER A 143 2.04 12.17 -8.73
N PHE A 144 1.65 11.16 -9.51
CA PHE A 144 2.03 11.05 -10.93
C PHE A 144 1.52 12.22 -11.77
N TRP A 145 0.36 12.75 -11.43
CA TRP A 145 -0.20 13.94 -12.08
C TRP A 145 0.57 15.20 -11.72
N VAL A 146 0.84 15.42 -10.41
CA VAL A 146 1.50 16.64 -9.91
C VAL A 146 3.00 16.63 -10.15
N TYR A 147 3.63 15.45 -10.04
CA TYR A 147 5.08 15.29 -10.11
C TYR A 147 5.46 14.11 -11.05
N PRO A 148 5.24 14.25 -12.37
CA PRO A 148 5.71 13.25 -13.32
C PRO A 148 7.23 13.11 -13.22
N LEU A 149 7.73 11.89 -13.08
CA LEU A 149 9.14 11.61 -12.85
C LEU A 149 9.67 10.60 -13.86
N MET A 150 10.76 10.96 -14.54
CA MET A 150 11.44 10.07 -15.47
C MET A 150 12.25 9.02 -14.69
N PRO A 151 12.01 7.72 -14.92
CA PRO A 151 12.80 6.66 -14.28
C PRO A 151 14.22 6.57 -14.84
N PRO A 152 15.18 5.97 -14.12
CA PRO A 152 16.57 5.83 -14.55
C PRO A 152 16.75 5.29 -15.98
N ARG A 153 16.03 4.21 -16.34
CA ARG A 153 16.12 3.55 -17.65
C ARG A 153 15.73 4.42 -18.85
N LEU A 154 15.03 5.53 -18.63
CA LEU A 154 14.62 6.49 -19.67
C LEU A 154 15.47 7.75 -19.69
N MET A 155 16.45 7.85 -18.78
CA MET A 155 17.39 8.99 -18.77
C MET A 155 18.24 9.02 -20.05
N PRO A 156 18.68 10.21 -20.50
CA PRO A 156 19.57 10.34 -21.66
C PRO A 156 20.85 9.49 -21.52
N ALA A 157 21.40 9.06 -22.67
CA ALA A 157 22.52 8.12 -22.74
C ALA A 157 23.74 8.49 -21.88
N HIS A 158 23.98 9.78 -21.65
CA HIS A 158 25.12 10.23 -20.82
C HIS A 158 24.95 9.92 -19.31
N TYR A 159 23.75 9.49 -18.86
CA TYR A 159 23.56 8.95 -17.51
C TYR A 159 23.89 7.45 -17.42
N ASP A 160 24.11 6.79 -18.57
CA ASP A 160 24.58 5.41 -18.72
C ASP A 160 23.71 4.34 -18.01
N PHE A 161 22.40 4.58 -17.92
CA PHE A 161 21.44 3.56 -17.50
C PHE A 161 20.97 2.69 -18.66
N VAL A 162 20.67 1.43 -18.37
CA VAL A 162 20.22 0.43 -19.35
C VAL A 162 18.76 0.04 -19.08
N ASP A 163 17.92 0.08 -20.11
CA ASP A 163 16.59 -0.54 -20.06
C ASP A 163 16.74 -2.07 -20.17
N THR A 164 16.79 -2.72 -19.02
CA THR A 164 17.05 -4.17 -18.93
C THR A 164 15.88 -5.01 -19.43
N ALA A 165 14.64 -4.50 -19.30
CA ALA A 165 13.45 -5.20 -19.78
C ALA A 165 13.48 -5.31 -21.31
N TYR A 166 13.85 -4.23 -22.00
CA TYR A 166 14.03 -4.25 -23.44
C TYR A 166 15.23 -5.12 -23.86
N LYS A 167 16.38 -4.92 -23.23
CA LYS A 167 17.65 -5.51 -23.67
C LYS A 167 17.76 -7.00 -23.41
N TYR A 168 17.24 -7.48 -22.27
CA TYR A 168 17.48 -8.86 -21.82
C TYR A 168 16.21 -9.72 -21.72
N PHE A 169 15.03 -9.11 -21.74
CA PHE A 169 13.77 -9.84 -21.61
C PHE A 169 12.99 -9.94 -22.95
N GLY A 170 13.48 -9.29 -23.99
CA GLY A 170 12.91 -9.42 -25.36
C GLY A 170 11.51 -8.80 -25.51
N LEU A 171 11.15 -7.80 -24.70
CA LEU A 171 9.86 -7.11 -24.79
C LEU A 171 9.74 -6.18 -26.02
N GLY A 172 10.43 -6.53 -27.11
CA GLY A 172 10.25 -5.93 -28.42
C GLY A 172 10.95 -4.59 -28.60
N LYS A 173 10.26 -3.45 -28.44
CA LYS A 173 10.81 -2.11 -28.65
C LYS A 173 11.15 -1.42 -27.34
N PRO A 174 12.15 -0.49 -27.32
CA PRO A 174 12.43 0.34 -26.14
C PRO A 174 11.16 1.06 -25.68
N ALA A 175 10.99 1.24 -24.36
CA ALA A 175 9.82 1.87 -23.77
C ALA A 175 9.48 3.26 -24.37
N HIS A 176 10.51 4.02 -24.79
CA HIS A 176 10.32 5.31 -25.46
C HIS A 176 9.84 5.21 -26.93
N ALA A 177 9.93 4.04 -27.55
CA ALA A 177 9.51 3.83 -28.95
C ALA A 177 8.03 3.43 -29.07
N ASP A 178 7.42 2.87 -28.01
CA ASP A 178 6.00 2.49 -28.00
C ASP A 178 5.32 2.90 -26.68
N LYS A 179 4.95 4.18 -26.63
CA LYS A 179 4.27 4.76 -25.45
C LYS A 179 2.95 4.08 -25.09
N LYS A 180 2.26 3.49 -26.07
CA LYS A 180 0.97 2.82 -25.84
C LYS A 180 1.12 1.46 -25.19
N ALA A 181 2.25 0.77 -25.41
CA ALA A 181 2.47 -0.57 -24.88
C ALA A 181 2.87 -0.56 -23.39
N PHE A 182 3.41 0.56 -22.88
CA PHE A 182 3.97 0.64 -21.52
C PHE A 182 3.19 1.55 -20.55
N GLY A 183 2.07 2.13 -20.99
CA GLY A 183 1.27 3.04 -20.19
C GLY A 183 2.01 4.35 -19.83
N ASN A 184 1.77 4.90 -18.65
CA ASN A 184 2.43 6.13 -18.20
C ASN A 184 3.91 5.89 -17.85
N LEU A 185 4.80 6.31 -18.74
CA LEU A 185 6.26 6.15 -18.61
C LEU A 185 6.88 6.96 -17.47
N TYR A 186 6.19 7.99 -16.97
CA TYR A 186 6.70 8.93 -15.97
C TYR A 186 6.02 8.76 -14.60
N ALA A 187 5.35 7.63 -14.39
CA ALA A 187 4.73 7.25 -13.12
C ALA A 187 5.76 6.60 -12.18
N ALA A 188 6.90 7.27 -11.90
CA ALA A 188 7.95 6.70 -11.07
C ALA A 188 7.79 7.03 -9.58
N MET A 189 7.41 8.26 -9.19
CA MET A 189 7.31 8.67 -7.78
C MET A 189 5.85 8.94 -7.37
N PRO A 190 5.37 8.29 -6.31
CA PRO A 190 6.03 7.29 -5.46
C PRO A 190 6.11 5.91 -6.12
N SER A 191 7.10 5.09 -5.76
CA SER A 191 7.14 3.69 -6.22
C SER A 191 6.00 2.89 -5.60
N LEU A 192 4.98 2.56 -6.40
CA LEU A 192 3.89 1.70 -5.93
C LEU A 192 4.34 0.26 -5.68
N HIS A 193 5.44 -0.19 -6.28
CA HIS A 193 6.04 -1.48 -5.99
C HIS A 193 6.49 -1.57 -4.52
N LEU A 194 7.20 -0.53 -4.03
CA LEU A 194 7.56 -0.43 -2.61
C LEU A 194 6.36 -0.11 -1.72
N GLY A 195 5.42 0.71 -2.22
CA GLY A 195 4.17 1.00 -1.52
C GLY A 195 3.39 -0.28 -1.22
N TRP A 196 3.16 -1.13 -2.22
CA TRP A 196 2.39 -2.37 -2.05
C TRP A 196 3.15 -3.44 -1.26
N SER A 197 4.47 -3.56 -1.46
CA SER A 197 5.26 -4.50 -0.67
C SER A 197 5.31 -4.12 0.81
N SER A 198 5.48 -2.84 1.14
CA SER A 198 5.40 -2.34 2.53
C SER A 198 3.99 -2.45 3.09
N TRP A 199 2.94 -2.23 2.27
CA TRP A 199 1.57 -2.49 2.67
C TRP A 199 1.36 -3.96 3.09
N CYS A 200 1.92 -4.92 2.34
CA CYS A 200 1.88 -6.33 2.73
C CYS A 200 2.52 -6.56 4.10
N VAL A 201 3.66 -5.92 4.36
CA VAL A 201 4.34 -6.00 5.67
C VAL A 201 3.45 -5.42 6.77
N PHE A 202 2.96 -4.20 6.61
CA PHE A 202 2.16 -3.53 7.65
C PHE A 202 0.86 -4.30 7.95
N ALA A 203 0.25 -4.91 6.93
CA ALA A 203 -0.98 -5.67 7.08
C ALA A 203 -0.78 -7.02 7.78
N LEU A 204 0.29 -7.76 7.41
CA LEU A 204 0.48 -9.14 7.88
C LEU A 204 1.40 -9.27 9.08
N TYR A 205 2.40 -8.41 9.25
CA TYR A 205 3.40 -8.55 10.31
C TYR A 205 2.79 -8.76 11.72
N PRO A 206 1.75 -8.01 12.12
CA PRO A 206 1.12 -8.22 13.41
C PRO A 206 0.35 -9.54 13.55
N GLN A 207 0.10 -10.25 12.43
CA GLN A 207 -0.65 -11.51 12.40
C GLN A 207 0.26 -12.73 12.48
N LEU A 208 1.54 -12.57 12.09
CA LEU A 208 2.51 -13.65 12.09
C LEU A 208 3.09 -13.83 13.49
N ARG A 209 3.21 -15.09 13.93
CA ARG A 209 3.76 -15.43 15.25
C ARG A 209 5.21 -15.89 15.19
N ARG A 210 5.58 -16.60 14.11
CA ARG A 210 6.91 -17.18 13.96
C ARG A 210 7.91 -16.12 13.47
N TRP A 211 9.08 -16.03 14.10
CA TRP A 211 10.09 -15.04 13.74
C TRP A 211 10.56 -15.15 12.28
N TRP A 212 10.75 -16.40 11.77
CA TRP A 212 11.18 -16.61 10.39
C TRP A 212 10.15 -16.12 9.36
N SER A 213 8.83 -16.28 9.65
CA SER A 213 7.80 -15.78 8.75
C SER A 213 7.74 -14.25 8.75
N ARG A 214 8.03 -13.61 9.89
CA ARG A 214 8.22 -12.15 9.95
C ARG A 214 9.46 -11.70 9.19
N ALA A 215 10.56 -12.43 9.33
CA ALA A 215 11.80 -12.13 8.61
C ALA A 215 11.61 -12.22 7.08
N LEU A 216 11.00 -13.30 6.59
CA LEU A 216 10.67 -13.45 5.17
C LEU A 216 9.74 -12.33 4.67
N LEU A 217 8.72 -11.98 5.45
CA LEU A 217 7.81 -10.89 5.09
C LEU A 217 8.53 -9.54 5.01
N VAL A 218 9.42 -9.25 5.95
CA VAL A 218 10.22 -8.01 5.94
C VAL A 218 11.27 -8.02 4.82
N ALA A 219 11.86 -9.17 4.49
CA ALA A 219 12.80 -9.29 3.37
C ALA A 219 12.15 -8.97 2.01
N TYR A 220 10.84 -9.19 1.86
CA TYR A 220 10.13 -8.98 0.60
C TYR A 220 10.28 -7.55 0.03
N PRO A 221 10.02 -6.44 0.75
CA PRO A 221 10.28 -5.09 0.24
C PRO A 221 11.73 -4.85 -0.18
N PHE A 222 12.71 -5.48 0.48
CA PHE A 222 14.13 -5.34 0.10
C PHE A 222 14.42 -6.04 -1.24
N THR A 223 13.81 -7.21 -1.51
CA THR A 223 13.94 -7.83 -2.84
C THR A 223 13.31 -6.95 -3.93
N ILE A 224 12.18 -6.29 -3.64
CA ILE A 224 11.58 -5.33 -4.57
C ILE A 224 12.46 -4.09 -4.75
N ALA A 225 13.07 -3.56 -3.66
CA ALA A 225 14.00 -2.44 -3.76
C ALA A 225 15.21 -2.78 -4.65
N LEU A 226 15.76 -4.00 -4.53
CA LEU A 226 16.82 -4.46 -5.41
C LEU A 226 16.33 -4.55 -6.86
N ALA A 227 15.17 -5.17 -7.10
CA ALA A 227 14.59 -5.31 -8.44
C ALA A 227 14.40 -3.96 -9.14
N ILE A 228 13.81 -2.95 -8.47
CA ILE A 228 13.56 -1.64 -9.09
C ILE A 228 14.84 -0.89 -9.43
N VAL A 229 15.91 -1.08 -8.65
CA VAL A 229 17.22 -0.44 -8.88
C VAL A 229 17.96 -1.13 -10.02
N VAL A 230 18.14 -2.46 -9.98
CA VAL A 230 18.91 -3.19 -11.01
C VAL A 230 18.23 -3.16 -12.38
N THR A 231 16.89 -3.05 -12.41
CA THR A 231 16.13 -2.89 -13.66
C THR A 231 16.03 -1.45 -14.15
N GLY A 232 16.48 -0.47 -13.34
CA GLY A 232 16.43 0.96 -13.67
C GLY A 232 15.03 1.55 -13.72
N ASN A 233 14.06 0.94 -13.03
CA ASN A 233 12.67 1.39 -13.06
C ASN A 233 12.37 2.52 -12.08
N HIS A 234 13.12 2.65 -10.98
CA HIS A 234 12.90 3.67 -9.96
C HIS A 234 14.20 4.17 -9.35
N TRP A 235 14.14 5.37 -8.81
CA TRP A 235 15.14 5.96 -7.92
C TRP A 235 14.94 5.45 -6.49
N LEU A 236 15.96 5.52 -5.64
CA LEU A 236 15.83 5.12 -4.22
C LEU A 236 14.86 6.02 -3.46
N LEU A 237 14.82 7.31 -3.78
CA LEU A 237 13.82 8.23 -3.21
C LEU A 237 12.39 7.87 -3.60
N ASP A 238 12.17 7.28 -4.79
CA ASP A 238 10.84 6.77 -5.16
C ASP A 238 10.39 5.63 -4.23
N ALA A 239 11.34 4.77 -3.86
CA ALA A 239 11.12 3.68 -2.92
C ALA A 239 10.72 4.21 -1.54
N VAL A 240 11.48 5.18 -1.01
CA VAL A 240 11.18 5.84 0.27
C VAL A 240 9.81 6.53 0.21
N ALA A 241 9.52 7.26 -0.87
CA ALA A 241 8.22 7.90 -1.08
C ALA A 241 7.08 6.87 -1.12
N GLY A 242 7.29 5.69 -1.72
CA GLY A 242 6.30 4.60 -1.74
C GLY A 242 5.94 4.09 -0.35
N VAL A 243 6.95 3.85 0.49
CA VAL A 243 6.75 3.46 1.91
C VAL A 243 6.04 4.57 2.68
N ALA A 244 6.47 5.83 2.52
CA ALA A 244 5.86 6.99 3.17
C ALA A 244 4.40 7.18 2.75
N THR A 245 4.07 7.01 1.46
CA THR A 245 2.69 7.06 0.94
C THR A 245 1.82 6.00 1.61
N THR A 246 2.33 4.78 1.81
CA THR A 246 1.60 3.73 2.51
C THR A 246 1.37 4.06 3.99
N GLY A 247 2.37 4.62 4.66
CA GLY A 247 2.24 5.12 6.03
C GLY A 247 1.20 6.22 6.16
N LEU A 248 1.23 7.20 5.23
CA LEU A 248 0.26 8.30 5.17
C LEU A 248 -1.16 7.77 4.93
N ALA A 249 -1.34 6.87 3.97
CA ALA A 249 -2.64 6.26 3.69
C ALA A 249 -3.19 5.52 4.92
N TYR A 250 -2.32 4.79 5.65
CA TYR A 250 -2.72 4.15 6.91
C TYR A 250 -3.19 5.15 7.96
N VAL A 251 -2.44 6.24 8.16
CA VAL A 251 -2.81 7.30 9.13
C VAL A 251 -4.15 7.93 8.76
N ILE A 252 -4.34 8.30 7.49
CA ILE A 252 -5.59 8.90 7.00
C ILE A 252 -6.78 7.96 7.26
N VAL A 253 -6.67 6.69 6.87
CA VAL A 253 -7.74 5.70 7.11
C VAL A 253 -8.03 5.56 8.60
N ARG A 254 -7.01 5.55 9.46
CA ARG A 254 -7.17 5.47 10.91
C ARG A 254 -7.86 6.69 11.51
N VAL A 255 -7.55 7.89 11.00
CA VAL A 255 -8.23 9.12 11.42
C VAL A 255 -9.69 9.09 10.99
N LEU A 256 -9.97 8.74 9.74
CA LEU A 256 -11.34 8.63 9.23
C LEU A 256 -12.16 7.60 10.02
N GLU A 257 -11.58 6.45 10.37
CA GLU A 257 -12.24 5.46 11.22
C GLU A 257 -12.63 6.02 12.59
N ARG A 258 -11.81 6.89 13.20
CA ARG A 258 -12.09 7.51 14.49
C ARG A 258 -13.19 8.58 14.42
N VAL A 259 -13.17 9.38 13.36
CA VAL A 259 -14.15 10.46 13.17
C VAL A 259 -15.53 9.90 12.80
N THR A 260 -15.58 8.82 12.01
CA THR A 260 -16.85 8.21 11.58
C THR A 260 -17.47 7.26 12.60
N LEU A 261 -16.70 6.85 13.64
CA LEU A 261 -17.26 6.13 14.79
C LEU A 261 -17.81 7.17 15.78
N PRO A 262 -19.14 7.28 16.00
CA PRO A 262 -19.66 8.13 17.06
C PRO A 262 -19.04 7.64 18.37
N LEU A 263 -18.42 8.57 19.10
CA LEU A 263 -18.06 8.37 20.49
C LEU A 263 -19.34 7.92 21.20
N SER A 264 -19.41 6.66 21.61
CA SER A 264 -20.48 6.23 22.51
C SER A 264 -20.41 7.15 23.73
N ALA A 265 -21.42 7.99 23.89
CA ALA A 265 -21.55 8.79 25.10
C ALA A 265 -21.32 7.90 26.31
N PRO A 266 -20.49 8.32 27.29
CA PRO A 266 -20.41 7.61 28.56
C PRO A 266 -21.84 7.51 29.10
N SER A 267 -22.27 6.29 29.44
CA SER A 267 -23.52 6.07 30.17
C SER A 267 -23.48 6.97 31.38
N ALA A 268 -24.39 7.94 31.44
CA ALA A 268 -24.55 8.77 32.62
C ALA A 268 -24.65 7.86 33.84
N PRO A 269 -23.92 8.13 34.92
CA PRO A 269 -24.09 7.37 36.16
C PRO A 269 -25.52 7.56 36.60
N GLY A 270 -26.24 6.46 36.72
CA GLY A 270 -27.61 6.46 37.23
C GLY A 270 -27.68 7.16 38.56
N ARG A 271 -28.57 8.14 38.67
CA ARG A 271 -29.03 8.71 39.91
C ARG A 271 -30.00 7.75 40.60
#